data_c17bf18a55f4203b419edb6d72dcca12
#
_entry.id   c17bf18a55f4203b419edb6d72dcca12
#
_cell.length_a   1.000
_cell.length_b   1.000
_cell.length_c   1.000
_cell.angle_alpha   90.00
_cell.angle_beta   90.00
_cell.angle_gamma   90.00
#
_symmetry.space_group_name_H-M   'P 1'
#
loop_
_entity.id
_entity.type
_entity.pdbx_description
1 polymer ?
#
loop_
_entity_poly.entity_id
_entity_poly.type
_entity_poly.pdbx_seq_one_letter_code
_entity_poly.pdbx_strand_id
1 'polypeptide(L)'
;KPKINIIGAGISGLCAGCYLQMNGFETQIFEKHDIPGGLCTSWEKGEYTIDGCAHWILGSDKGSGFYHMWSEILNLEKINFHHHEIRIQIKVKNTADKYGSKIFNVYNDLNTLQNYMLDLSPEDEVVIKQFINDVRVLQKYELPPLMDKLPLIPSIIRGIKMMRYLKFLLILNKQRKVSNYDLAKKFKSPFLKEAFELLYDGQEVKMLVFNFPQAVFDKKSAGYPIGGSLAWAQKIADKYTSLGGKIHYSTPVKKIITENNGAKALLVRNDVIHECDAVLSAADW
;
A
#
# COMPACT_ATOMS: atom_id res chain seq x y z
N LYS A 1 6.68 -19.71 27.78
CA LYS A 1 6.56 -19.16 26.42
C LYS A 1 7.71 -18.19 26.22
N PRO A 2 8.40 -18.24 25.06
CA PRO A 2 9.44 -17.24 24.77
C PRO A 2 8.84 -15.83 24.77
N LYS A 3 9.57 -14.90 25.41
CA LYS A 3 9.16 -13.51 25.55
C LYS A 3 9.86 -12.64 24.52
N ILE A 4 9.10 -11.94 23.70
CA ILE A 4 9.62 -11.06 22.64
C ILE A 4 9.18 -9.63 22.91
N ASN A 5 10.14 -8.73 23.07
CA ASN A 5 9.87 -7.31 23.17
C ASN A 5 9.96 -6.65 21.78
N ILE A 6 8.95 -5.86 21.46
CA ILE A 6 8.81 -5.20 20.15
C ILE A 6 9.02 -3.70 20.35
N ILE A 7 9.84 -3.09 19.52
CA ILE A 7 10.10 -1.64 19.54
C ILE A 7 9.26 -1.00 18.43
N GLY A 8 8.32 -0.14 18.84
CA GLY A 8 7.45 0.63 17.96
C GLY A 8 6.07 -0.01 17.72
N ALA A 9 5.00 0.75 17.96
CA ALA A 9 3.62 0.41 17.68
C ALA A 9 3.15 0.95 16.31
N GLY A 10 4.04 1.05 15.33
CA GLY A 10 3.69 1.26 13.94
C GLY A 10 2.98 0.03 13.36
N ILE A 11 2.42 0.13 12.16
CA ILE A 11 1.67 -0.98 11.51
C ILE A 11 2.50 -2.28 11.51
N SER A 12 3.80 -2.20 11.20
CA SER A 12 4.68 -3.38 11.15
C SER A 12 4.82 -4.04 12.52
N GLY A 13 5.05 -3.26 13.59
CA GLY A 13 5.20 -3.77 14.94
C GLY A 13 3.90 -4.36 15.48
N LEU A 14 2.77 -3.70 15.24
CA LEU A 14 1.45 -4.17 15.63
C LEU A 14 1.09 -5.48 14.93
N CYS A 15 1.28 -5.57 13.60
CA CYS A 15 1.02 -6.80 12.86
C CYS A 15 1.94 -7.94 13.30
N ALA A 16 3.23 -7.68 13.47
CA ALA A 16 4.17 -8.68 13.98
C ALA A 16 3.77 -9.16 15.37
N GLY A 17 3.36 -8.25 16.25
CA GLY A 17 2.84 -8.58 17.59
C GLY A 17 1.61 -9.48 17.52
N CYS A 18 0.64 -9.21 16.64
CA CYS A 18 -0.51 -10.06 16.44
C CYS A 18 -0.09 -11.49 16.03
N TYR A 19 0.75 -11.61 15.01
CA TYR A 19 1.20 -12.93 14.53
C TYR A 19 2.02 -13.67 15.59
N LEU A 20 2.87 -13.01 16.34
CA LEU A 20 3.63 -13.63 17.41
C LEU A 20 2.70 -14.14 18.54
N GLN A 21 1.71 -13.35 18.96
CA GLN A 21 0.70 -13.80 19.92
C GLN A 21 -0.09 -15.01 19.42
N MET A 22 -0.55 -14.98 18.16
CA MET A 22 -1.28 -16.10 17.53
C MET A 22 -0.43 -17.37 17.45
N ASN A 23 0.90 -17.25 17.39
CA ASN A 23 1.84 -18.36 17.39
C ASN A 23 2.36 -18.73 18.78
N GLY A 24 1.77 -18.21 19.84
CA GLY A 24 2.02 -18.64 21.21
C GLY A 24 3.20 -17.99 21.91
N PHE A 25 3.79 -16.93 21.34
CA PHE A 25 4.79 -16.13 22.02
C PHE A 25 4.15 -15.17 23.02
N GLU A 26 4.88 -14.80 24.08
CA GLU A 26 4.52 -13.69 24.96
C GLU A 26 5.16 -12.42 24.39
N THR A 27 4.36 -11.37 24.11
CA THR A 27 4.89 -10.17 23.50
C THR A 27 4.48 -8.90 24.22
N GLN A 28 5.37 -7.90 24.19
CA GLN A 28 5.12 -6.54 24.66
C GLN A 28 5.64 -5.55 23.61
N ILE A 29 4.88 -4.52 23.32
CA ILE A 29 5.27 -3.44 22.40
C ILE A 29 5.60 -2.20 23.24
N PHE A 30 6.71 -1.52 22.91
CA PHE A 30 7.16 -0.28 23.52
C PHE A 30 7.09 0.83 22.48
N GLU A 31 6.22 1.81 22.72
CA GLU A 31 5.94 2.92 21.81
C GLU A 31 6.30 4.25 22.47
N LYS A 32 7.01 5.12 21.73
CA LYS A 32 7.42 6.43 22.23
C LYS A 32 6.27 7.43 22.32
N HIS A 33 5.27 7.29 21.43
CA HIS A 33 4.08 8.13 21.42
C HIS A 33 2.98 7.58 22.35
N ASP A 34 1.96 8.37 22.56
CA ASP A 34 0.77 8.04 23.37
C ASP A 34 -0.33 7.35 22.55
N ILE A 35 -0.14 7.21 21.23
CA ILE A 35 -1.06 6.57 20.28
C ILE A 35 -0.33 5.55 19.40
N PRO A 36 -1.03 4.53 18.86
CA PRO A 36 -0.47 3.59 17.90
C PRO A 36 -0.41 4.17 16.49
N GLY A 37 0.27 3.45 15.60
CA GLY A 37 0.24 3.69 14.15
C GLY A 37 1.55 4.19 13.57
N GLY A 38 2.38 4.86 14.36
CA GLY A 38 3.61 5.47 13.85
C GLY A 38 3.27 6.53 12.79
N LEU A 39 3.72 6.34 11.54
CA LEU A 39 3.37 7.25 10.44
C LEU A 39 1.91 7.08 9.97
N CYS A 40 1.29 5.94 10.24
CA CYS A 40 -0.12 5.67 9.91
C CYS A 40 -1.03 6.32 10.97
N THR A 41 -1.13 7.64 10.91
CA THR A 41 -1.81 8.47 11.91
C THR A 41 -2.65 9.58 11.28
N SER A 42 -3.55 10.15 12.05
CA SER A 42 -4.33 11.34 11.72
C SER A 42 -4.41 12.26 12.93
N TRP A 43 -4.73 13.52 12.71
CA TRP A 43 -4.91 14.51 13.77
C TRP A 43 -6.06 15.44 13.46
N GLU A 44 -6.62 16.05 14.50
CA GLU A 44 -7.72 16.99 14.37
C GLU A 44 -7.21 18.44 14.31
N LYS A 45 -7.84 19.25 13.47
CA LYS A 45 -7.64 20.70 13.41
C LYS A 45 -8.99 21.40 13.24
N GLY A 46 -9.55 21.89 14.33
CA GLY A 46 -10.93 22.39 14.37
C GLY A 46 -11.93 21.25 14.11
N GLU A 47 -12.78 21.40 13.11
CA GLU A 47 -13.77 20.36 12.70
C GLU A 47 -13.22 19.37 11.65
N TYR A 48 -11.96 19.51 11.26
CA TYR A 48 -11.34 18.69 10.22
C TYR A 48 -10.42 17.63 10.82
N THR A 49 -10.56 16.40 10.34
CA THR A 49 -9.56 15.34 10.55
C THR A 49 -8.61 15.33 9.36
N ILE A 50 -7.33 15.55 9.63
CA ILE A 50 -6.27 15.50 8.62
C ILE A 50 -5.63 14.13 8.69
N ASP A 51 -5.77 13.35 7.63
CA ASP A 51 -5.10 12.06 7.50
C ASP A 51 -3.68 12.25 6.96
N GLY A 52 -2.70 11.77 7.71
CA GLY A 52 -1.28 11.97 7.39
C GLY A 52 -0.66 10.87 6.53
N CYS A 53 -1.37 9.77 6.28
CA CYS A 53 -0.74 8.59 5.68
C CYS A 53 -1.58 7.89 4.62
N ALA A 54 -2.64 7.20 5.03
CA ALA A 54 -3.35 6.28 4.14
C ALA A 54 -4.33 7.02 3.23
N HIS A 55 -4.00 7.11 1.95
CA HIS A 55 -4.95 7.54 0.93
C HIS A 55 -5.82 6.39 0.43
N TRP A 56 -5.37 5.17 0.60
CA TRP A 56 -6.04 3.92 0.26
C TRP A 56 -5.32 2.72 0.88
N ILE A 57 -6.05 1.64 1.11
CA ILE A 57 -5.50 0.38 1.61
C ILE A 57 -5.66 -0.70 0.53
N LEU A 58 -4.57 -1.37 0.19
CA LEU A 58 -4.60 -2.50 -0.73
C LEU A 58 -5.30 -3.69 -0.05
N GLY A 59 -6.28 -4.27 -0.75
CA GLY A 59 -7.02 -5.42 -0.24
C GLY A 59 -8.39 -5.09 0.35
N SER A 60 -9.04 -4.01 -0.09
CA SER A 60 -10.43 -3.70 0.29
C SER A 60 -11.47 -4.58 -0.40
N ASP A 61 -11.11 -5.34 -1.44
CA ASP A 61 -11.98 -6.28 -2.15
C ASP A 61 -11.76 -7.72 -1.69
N LYS A 62 -12.86 -8.46 -1.44
CA LYS A 62 -12.85 -9.87 -0.97
C LYS A 62 -12.14 -10.82 -1.94
N GLY A 63 -12.06 -10.50 -3.21
CA GLY A 63 -11.34 -11.29 -4.23
C GLY A 63 -9.83 -11.12 -4.20
N SER A 64 -9.30 -10.20 -3.40
CA SER A 64 -7.87 -9.90 -3.34
C SER A 64 -7.14 -10.78 -2.32
N GLY A 65 -5.96 -11.31 -2.69
CA GLY A 65 -5.08 -11.99 -1.75
C GLY A 65 -4.71 -11.14 -0.53
N PHE A 66 -4.59 -9.82 -0.70
CA PHE A 66 -4.35 -8.88 0.42
C PHE A 66 -5.55 -8.77 1.37
N TYR A 67 -6.79 -8.95 0.88
CA TYR A 67 -7.97 -9.02 1.75
C TYR A 67 -7.85 -10.17 2.73
N HIS A 68 -7.44 -11.35 2.26
CA HIS A 68 -7.26 -12.52 3.10
C HIS A 68 -6.17 -12.31 4.16
N MET A 69 -5.05 -11.69 3.78
CA MET A 69 -3.97 -11.36 4.72
C MET A 69 -4.44 -10.40 5.82
N TRP A 70 -5.16 -9.35 5.47
CA TRP A 70 -5.74 -8.44 6.46
C TRP A 70 -6.80 -9.11 7.33
N SER A 71 -7.58 -10.02 6.74
CA SER A 71 -8.65 -10.74 7.47
C SER A 71 -8.12 -11.67 8.57
N GLU A 72 -6.85 -12.04 8.55
CA GLU A 72 -6.21 -12.78 9.63
C GLU A 72 -6.11 -11.95 10.92
N ILE A 73 -5.98 -10.63 10.77
CA ILE A 73 -5.79 -9.68 11.89
C ILE A 73 -7.07 -8.87 12.15
N LEU A 74 -7.79 -8.46 11.09
CA LEU A 74 -8.91 -7.54 11.15
C LEU A 74 -10.20 -8.18 10.65
N ASN A 75 -11.34 -7.82 11.24
CA ASN A 75 -12.63 -8.13 10.66
C ASN A 75 -12.98 -7.10 9.59
N LEU A 76 -12.52 -7.31 8.35
CA LEU A 76 -12.73 -6.39 7.23
C LEU A 76 -14.20 -6.22 6.84
N GLU A 77 -15.07 -7.16 7.17
CA GLU A 77 -16.53 -7.04 6.92
C GLU A 77 -17.18 -5.92 7.74
N LYS A 78 -16.57 -5.54 8.86
CA LYS A 78 -16.99 -4.43 9.72
C LYS A 78 -16.34 -3.10 9.37
N ILE A 79 -15.53 -3.06 8.32
CA ILE A 79 -14.83 -1.84 7.88
C ILE A 79 -15.43 -1.37 6.57
N ASN A 80 -15.98 -0.17 6.59
CA ASN A 80 -16.46 0.48 5.38
C ASN A 80 -15.30 1.13 4.63
N PHE A 81 -15.26 0.93 3.31
CA PHE A 81 -14.29 1.56 2.43
C PHE A 81 -14.98 2.53 1.49
N HIS A 82 -14.36 3.69 1.32
CA HIS A 82 -14.72 4.62 0.27
C HIS A 82 -13.85 4.37 -0.96
N HIS A 83 -14.47 4.27 -2.13
CA HIS A 83 -13.78 4.13 -3.41
C HIS A 83 -13.93 5.42 -4.20
N HIS A 84 -12.84 6.16 -4.33
CA HIS A 84 -12.83 7.40 -5.09
C HIS A 84 -13.12 7.13 -6.58
N GLU A 85 -13.86 8.02 -7.23
CA GLU A 85 -14.07 7.96 -8.68
C GLU A 85 -12.86 8.50 -9.44
N ILE A 86 -12.28 9.59 -8.93
CA ILE A 86 -11.11 10.25 -9.49
C ILE A 86 -9.94 10.04 -8.53
N ARG A 87 -8.86 9.47 -9.04
CA ARG A 87 -7.63 9.24 -8.28
C ARG A 87 -6.74 10.47 -8.23
N ILE A 88 -6.56 11.11 -9.38
CA ILE A 88 -5.67 12.26 -9.55
C ILE A 88 -6.37 13.28 -10.44
N GLN A 89 -6.25 14.56 -10.06
CA GLN A 89 -6.57 15.70 -10.94
C GLN A 89 -5.28 16.44 -11.26
N ILE A 90 -4.99 16.59 -12.53
CA ILE A 90 -3.79 17.25 -13.02
C ILE A 90 -4.19 18.57 -13.64
N LYS A 91 -3.71 19.68 -13.07
CA LYS A 91 -3.89 21.00 -13.64
C LYS A 91 -2.73 21.29 -14.60
N VAL A 92 -3.04 21.29 -15.90
CA VAL A 92 -2.09 21.72 -16.94
C VAL A 92 -1.90 23.22 -16.93
N LYS A 93 -0.75 23.69 -17.38
CA LYS A 93 -0.38 25.11 -17.31
C LYS A 93 -0.56 25.82 -18.66
N ASN A 94 -0.11 25.17 -19.74
CA ASN A 94 0.09 25.80 -21.04
C ASN A 94 -1.01 25.44 -22.05
N THR A 95 -1.68 24.34 -21.86
CA THR A 95 -2.70 23.82 -22.78
C THR A 95 -4.08 23.80 -22.12
N ALA A 96 -5.09 23.48 -22.91
CA ALA A 96 -6.43 23.16 -22.45
C ALA A 96 -7.01 22.05 -23.34
N ASP A 97 -8.02 21.35 -22.84
CA ASP A 97 -8.77 20.39 -23.63
C ASP A 97 -9.70 21.10 -24.66
N LYS A 98 -10.40 20.32 -25.46
CA LYS A 98 -11.33 20.84 -26.49
C LYS A 98 -12.52 21.63 -25.92
N TYR A 99 -12.77 21.54 -24.62
CA TYR A 99 -13.81 22.28 -23.90
C TYR A 99 -13.27 23.50 -23.14
N GLY A 100 -11.97 23.77 -23.25
CA GLY A 100 -11.30 24.86 -22.54
C GLY A 100 -10.92 24.55 -21.10
N SER A 101 -11.11 23.29 -20.64
CA SER A 101 -10.66 22.88 -19.30
C SER A 101 -9.15 22.71 -19.24
N LYS A 102 -8.58 23.12 -18.12
CA LYS A 102 -7.16 22.91 -17.78
C LYS A 102 -6.96 21.77 -16.78
N ILE A 103 -7.98 20.96 -16.53
CA ILE A 103 -7.92 19.85 -15.57
C ILE A 103 -8.08 18.52 -16.30
N PHE A 104 -7.08 17.67 -16.20
CA PHE A 104 -7.16 16.27 -16.62
C PHE A 104 -7.49 15.38 -15.43
N ASN A 105 -8.58 14.61 -15.53
CA ASN A 105 -9.02 13.69 -14.50
C ASN A 105 -8.55 12.27 -14.78
N VAL A 106 -7.85 11.68 -13.84
CA VAL A 106 -7.53 10.25 -13.86
C VAL A 106 -8.62 9.49 -13.13
N TYR A 107 -9.59 8.98 -13.87
CA TYR A 107 -10.66 8.16 -13.34
C TYR A 107 -10.15 6.78 -12.93
N ASN A 108 -10.68 6.25 -11.83
CA ASN A 108 -10.31 4.92 -11.35
C ASN A 108 -10.88 3.81 -12.25
N ASP A 109 -12.12 3.94 -12.71
CA ASP A 109 -12.71 3.03 -13.69
C ASP A 109 -12.04 3.19 -15.06
N LEU A 110 -11.49 2.10 -15.59
CA LEU A 110 -10.73 2.12 -16.85
C LEU A 110 -11.61 2.36 -18.08
N ASN A 111 -12.88 2.01 -18.04
CA ASN A 111 -13.78 2.28 -19.17
C ASN A 111 -14.12 3.78 -19.20
N THR A 112 -14.39 4.35 -18.03
CA THR A 112 -14.61 5.80 -17.87
C THR A 112 -13.37 6.58 -18.32
N LEU A 113 -12.17 6.18 -17.85
CA LEU A 113 -10.92 6.82 -18.24
C LEU A 113 -10.68 6.73 -19.76
N GLN A 114 -10.89 5.54 -20.35
CA GLN A 114 -10.73 5.34 -21.79
C GLN A 114 -11.68 6.23 -22.60
N ASN A 115 -12.96 6.23 -22.24
CA ASN A 115 -13.98 7.02 -22.95
C ASN A 115 -13.71 8.53 -22.82
N TYR A 116 -13.32 8.98 -21.64
CA TYR A 116 -12.93 10.37 -21.39
C TYR A 116 -11.72 10.79 -22.25
N MET A 117 -10.68 9.97 -22.31
CA MET A 117 -9.50 10.27 -23.13
C MET A 117 -9.82 10.25 -24.62
N LEU A 118 -10.65 9.28 -25.09
CA LEU A 118 -11.08 9.21 -26.49
C LEU A 118 -11.98 10.39 -26.89
N ASP A 119 -12.83 10.85 -25.98
CA ASP A 119 -13.62 12.06 -26.21
C ASP A 119 -12.71 13.28 -26.35
N LEU A 120 -11.71 13.44 -25.50
CA LEU A 120 -10.77 14.55 -25.54
C LEU A 120 -9.88 14.54 -26.79
N SER A 121 -9.46 13.37 -27.27
CA SER A 121 -8.53 13.20 -28.39
C SER A 121 -8.79 11.92 -29.17
N PRO A 122 -9.77 11.92 -30.09
CA PRO A 122 -10.04 10.77 -30.95
C PRO A 122 -8.86 10.37 -31.83
N GLU A 123 -8.02 11.32 -32.22
CA GLU A 123 -6.81 11.11 -33.03
C GLU A 123 -5.73 10.29 -32.33
N ASP A 124 -5.82 10.15 -30.99
CA ASP A 124 -4.91 9.37 -30.15
C ASP A 124 -5.46 7.99 -29.79
N GLU A 125 -6.51 7.54 -30.45
CA GLU A 125 -7.23 6.28 -30.15
C GLU A 125 -6.29 5.08 -29.97
N VAL A 126 -5.30 4.92 -30.85
CA VAL A 126 -4.36 3.79 -30.82
C VAL A 126 -3.50 3.83 -29.54
N VAL A 127 -3.00 5.00 -29.18
CA VAL A 127 -2.16 5.19 -28.00
C VAL A 127 -2.99 4.98 -26.74
N ILE A 128 -4.21 5.55 -26.70
CA ILE A 128 -5.13 5.44 -25.56
C ILE A 128 -5.51 3.96 -25.33
N LYS A 129 -5.96 3.27 -26.36
CA LYS A 129 -6.34 1.83 -26.27
C LYS A 129 -5.16 0.96 -25.82
N GLN A 130 -3.95 1.24 -26.32
CA GLN A 130 -2.75 0.51 -25.89
C GLN A 130 -2.43 0.77 -24.42
N PHE A 131 -2.48 2.01 -23.97
CA PHE A 131 -2.26 2.39 -22.57
C PHE A 131 -3.26 1.69 -21.65
N ILE A 132 -4.55 1.76 -21.95
CA ILE A 132 -5.61 1.10 -21.17
C ILE A 132 -5.43 -0.42 -21.14
N ASN A 133 -5.07 -1.02 -22.28
CA ASN A 133 -4.81 -2.46 -22.34
C ASN A 133 -3.60 -2.87 -21.49
N ASP A 134 -2.54 -2.06 -21.46
CA ASP A 134 -1.36 -2.30 -20.62
C ASP A 134 -1.74 -2.31 -19.12
N VAL A 135 -2.71 -1.50 -18.69
CA VAL A 135 -3.27 -1.54 -17.33
C VAL A 135 -4.14 -2.79 -17.12
N ARG A 136 -5.05 -3.10 -18.06
CA ARG A 136 -5.93 -4.28 -17.96
C ARG A 136 -5.16 -5.60 -17.88
N VAL A 137 -4.00 -5.65 -18.49
CA VAL A 137 -3.16 -6.86 -18.36
C VAL A 137 -2.63 -7.02 -16.95
N LEU A 138 -2.25 -5.94 -16.27
CA LEU A 138 -1.82 -6.02 -14.87
C LEU A 138 -2.93 -6.52 -13.95
N GLN A 139 -4.20 -6.19 -14.25
CA GLN A 139 -5.34 -6.68 -13.48
C GLN A 139 -5.52 -8.19 -13.48
N LYS A 140 -5.13 -8.86 -14.58
CA LYS A 140 -5.31 -10.30 -14.76
C LYS A 140 -4.37 -11.11 -13.88
N TYR A 141 -3.32 -10.47 -13.39
CA TYR A 141 -2.31 -11.12 -12.57
C TYR A 141 -2.35 -10.50 -11.18
N GLU A 142 -2.85 -11.24 -10.22
CA GLU A 142 -2.56 -10.93 -8.83
C GLU A 142 -1.06 -11.08 -8.62
N LEU A 143 -0.48 -10.19 -7.80
CA LEU A 143 0.88 -10.42 -7.31
C LEU A 143 0.89 -11.82 -6.71
N PRO A 144 1.78 -12.71 -7.16
CA PRO A 144 1.88 -14.02 -6.56
C PRO A 144 2.04 -13.80 -5.06
N PRO A 145 1.31 -14.54 -4.22
CA PRO A 145 1.50 -14.45 -2.79
C PRO A 145 2.97 -14.72 -2.53
N LEU A 146 3.68 -13.68 -2.08
CA LEU A 146 5.13 -13.70 -1.84
C LEU A 146 5.53 -14.74 -0.78
N MET A 147 4.55 -15.40 -0.16
CA MET A 147 4.72 -16.27 0.99
C MET A 147 4.02 -17.63 0.92
N ASP A 148 3.41 -18.01 -0.17
CA ASP A 148 3.06 -19.43 -0.29
C ASP A 148 4.38 -20.20 -0.25
N LYS A 149 4.62 -20.88 0.86
CA LYS A 149 5.51 -22.05 0.87
C LYS A 149 4.98 -22.89 -0.29
N LEU A 150 5.60 -22.72 -1.47
CA LEU A 150 5.25 -23.55 -2.62
C LEU A 150 5.33 -24.98 -2.10
N PRO A 151 4.21 -25.71 -1.98
CA PRO A 151 4.28 -27.11 -1.55
C PRO A 151 5.31 -27.78 -2.45
N LEU A 152 5.90 -28.88 -2.01
CA LEU A 152 6.84 -29.70 -2.79
C LEU A 152 6.12 -30.22 -4.07
N ILE A 153 5.76 -29.27 -4.95
CA ILE A 153 5.12 -29.57 -6.23
C ILE A 153 6.25 -30.02 -7.15
N PRO A 154 6.09 -31.16 -7.85
CA PRO A 154 7.05 -31.63 -8.84
C PRO A 154 7.47 -30.48 -9.77
N SER A 155 8.75 -30.38 -10.09
CA SER A 155 9.37 -29.29 -10.86
C SER A 155 8.66 -28.99 -12.20
N ILE A 156 8.07 -30.02 -12.81
CA ILE A 156 7.31 -29.90 -14.08
C ILE A 156 6.03 -29.08 -13.88
N ILE A 157 5.24 -29.34 -12.83
CA ILE A 157 3.99 -28.59 -12.54
C ILE A 157 4.31 -27.15 -12.15
N ARG A 158 5.45 -26.95 -11.45
CA ARG A 158 5.97 -25.60 -11.13
C ARG A 158 6.31 -24.84 -12.43
N GLY A 159 6.95 -25.50 -13.39
CA GLY A 159 7.27 -24.92 -14.71
C GLY A 159 6.03 -24.47 -15.47
N ILE A 160 5.00 -25.32 -15.53
CA ILE A 160 3.73 -24.99 -16.19
C ILE A 160 3.01 -23.82 -15.49
N LYS A 161 2.98 -23.80 -14.15
CA LYS A 161 2.43 -22.66 -13.39
C LYS A 161 3.24 -21.39 -13.63
N MET A 162 4.56 -21.46 -13.72
CA MET A 162 5.43 -20.31 -14.04
C MET A 162 5.21 -19.77 -15.46
N MET A 163 4.91 -20.62 -16.44
CA MET A 163 4.57 -20.15 -17.81
C MET A 163 3.38 -19.19 -17.81
N ARG A 164 2.44 -19.36 -16.90
CA ARG A 164 1.30 -18.46 -16.71
C ARG A 164 1.75 -17.04 -16.31
N TYR A 165 2.87 -16.92 -15.61
CA TYR A 165 3.44 -15.63 -15.21
C TYR A 165 4.41 -15.04 -16.24
N LEU A 166 4.80 -15.79 -17.28
CA LEU A 166 5.74 -15.29 -18.29
C LEU A 166 5.21 -14.04 -18.99
N LYS A 167 3.94 -14.02 -19.40
CA LYS A 167 3.29 -12.84 -19.98
C LYS A 167 3.30 -11.65 -19.02
N PHE A 168 3.03 -11.89 -17.75
CA PHE A 168 3.08 -10.87 -16.71
C PHE A 168 4.50 -10.29 -16.57
N LEU A 169 5.51 -11.15 -16.48
CA LEU A 169 6.92 -10.72 -16.39
C LEU A 169 7.38 -9.93 -17.62
N LEU A 170 6.95 -10.34 -18.83
CA LEU A 170 7.25 -9.61 -20.05
C LEU A 170 6.64 -8.20 -20.05
N ILE A 171 5.40 -8.08 -19.56
CA ILE A 171 4.71 -6.79 -19.46
C ILE A 171 5.33 -5.93 -18.36
N LEU A 172 5.63 -6.49 -17.20
CA LEU A 172 6.37 -5.79 -16.16
C LEU A 172 7.71 -5.26 -16.70
N ASN A 173 8.45 -6.10 -17.43
CA ASN A 173 9.72 -5.71 -18.02
C ASN A 173 9.58 -4.60 -19.08
N LYS A 174 8.48 -4.61 -19.87
CA LYS A 174 8.16 -3.54 -20.82
C LYS A 174 7.82 -2.24 -20.06
N GLN A 175 6.90 -2.30 -19.10
CA GLN A 175 6.37 -1.11 -18.43
C GLN A 175 7.40 -0.44 -17.49
N ARG A 176 8.32 -1.19 -16.89
CA ARG A 176 9.42 -0.62 -16.10
C ARG A 176 10.44 0.18 -16.93
N LYS A 177 10.43 0.03 -18.26
CA LYS A 177 11.31 0.76 -19.18
C LYS A 177 10.69 2.01 -19.75
N VAL A 178 9.36 2.08 -19.85
CA VAL A 178 8.61 3.20 -20.41
C VAL A 178 8.28 4.19 -19.30
N SER A 179 8.61 5.46 -19.51
CA SER A 179 8.25 6.54 -18.57
C SER A 179 6.93 7.23 -18.99
N ASN A 180 6.40 8.07 -18.07
CA ASN A 180 5.28 8.96 -18.39
C ASN A 180 5.65 9.91 -19.55
N TYR A 181 6.89 10.39 -19.61
CA TYR A 181 7.39 11.20 -20.73
C TYR A 181 7.44 10.43 -22.05
N ASP A 182 7.85 9.15 -22.01
CA ASP A 182 7.87 8.31 -23.23
C ASP A 182 6.44 8.05 -23.74
N LEU A 183 5.48 7.94 -22.84
CA LEU A 183 4.07 7.82 -23.23
C LEU A 183 3.52 9.17 -23.71
N ALA A 184 3.82 10.25 -23.02
CA ALA A 184 3.43 11.62 -23.39
C ALA A 184 3.83 11.98 -24.81
N LYS A 185 5.05 11.65 -25.23
CA LYS A 185 5.56 11.90 -26.60
C LYS A 185 4.75 11.20 -27.70
N LYS A 186 3.95 10.18 -27.39
CA LYS A 186 3.14 9.45 -28.36
C LYS A 186 1.80 10.12 -28.63
N PHE A 187 1.32 11.00 -27.74
CA PHE A 187 0.08 11.71 -27.93
C PHE A 187 0.26 12.84 -28.94
N LYS A 188 -0.72 12.98 -29.83
CA LYS A 188 -0.87 14.13 -30.74
C LYS A 188 -1.46 15.32 -30.02
N SER A 189 -2.41 15.07 -29.10
CA SER A 189 -3.04 16.10 -28.29
C SER A 189 -2.02 16.79 -27.38
N PRO A 190 -1.81 18.12 -27.50
CA PRO A 190 -0.95 18.85 -26.59
C PRO A 190 -1.42 18.78 -25.13
N PHE A 191 -2.74 18.72 -24.91
CA PHE A 191 -3.33 18.62 -23.58
C PHE A 191 -2.99 17.29 -22.91
N LEU A 192 -3.22 16.15 -23.60
CA LEU A 192 -2.86 14.84 -23.05
C LEU A 192 -1.36 14.70 -22.85
N LYS A 193 -0.56 15.21 -23.78
CA LYS A 193 0.90 15.23 -23.64
C LYS A 193 1.32 15.94 -22.37
N GLU A 194 0.89 17.19 -22.15
CA GLU A 194 1.22 17.98 -20.96
C GLU A 194 0.70 17.30 -19.68
N ALA A 195 -0.51 16.75 -19.70
CA ALA A 195 -1.09 16.05 -18.56
C ALA A 195 -0.24 14.84 -18.13
N PHE A 196 0.23 14.03 -19.08
CA PHE A 196 1.08 12.88 -18.76
C PHE A 196 2.51 13.29 -18.36
N GLU A 197 3.05 14.38 -18.85
CA GLU A 197 4.32 14.95 -18.38
C GLU A 197 4.21 15.42 -16.91
N LEU A 198 3.04 15.92 -16.50
CA LEU A 198 2.79 16.46 -15.16
C LEU A 198 2.32 15.39 -14.14
N LEU A 199 2.15 14.13 -14.53
CA LEU A 199 1.59 13.07 -13.68
C LEU A 199 2.22 12.94 -12.28
N TYR A 200 3.49 13.26 -12.12
CA TYR A 200 4.23 13.21 -10.86
C TYR A 200 4.97 14.53 -10.64
N ASP A 201 4.22 15.63 -10.61
CA ASP A 201 4.76 16.99 -10.46
C ASP A 201 5.87 17.32 -11.48
N GLY A 202 5.75 16.74 -12.70
CA GLY A 202 6.72 16.92 -13.77
C GLY A 202 7.99 16.07 -13.61
N GLN A 203 8.00 15.09 -12.73
CA GLN A 203 9.10 14.11 -12.63
C GLN A 203 8.94 12.97 -13.62
N GLU A 204 10.07 12.50 -14.15
CA GLU A 204 10.06 11.29 -14.98
C GLU A 204 9.94 10.02 -14.13
N VAL A 205 8.82 9.34 -14.24
CA VAL A 205 8.50 8.12 -13.50
C VAL A 205 8.13 7.00 -14.45
N LYS A 206 8.52 5.77 -14.15
CA LYS A 206 8.17 4.61 -14.99
C LYS A 206 6.67 4.29 -14.90
N MET A 207 6.06 3.99 -16.06
CA MET A 207 4.61 3.76 -16.17
C MET A 207 4.12 2.61 -15.30
N LEU A 208 4.97 1.69 -14.89
CA LEU A 208 4.59 0.64 -13.94
C LEU A 208 4.11 1.21 -12.60
N VAL A 209 4.73 2.31 -12.12
CA VAL A 209 4.35 3.00 -10.87
C VAL A 209 2.95 3.61 -10.97
N PHE A 210 2.54 4.02 -12.17
CA PHE A 210 1.19 4.52 -12.43
C PHE A 210 0.19 3.38 -12.69
N ASN A 211 0.56 2.43 -13.56
CA ASN A 211 -0.35 1.43 -14.09
C ASN A 211 -0.74 0.38 -13.04
N PHE A 212 0.18 0.02 -12.14
CA PHE A 212 -0.12 -0.96 -11.10
C PHE A 212 -1.21 -0.47 -10.12
N PRO A 213 -1.07 0.69 -9.46
CA PRO A 213 -2.17 1.24 -8.67
C PRO A 213 -3.46 1.42 -9.47
N GLN A 214 -3.38 1.90 -10.73
CA GLN A 214 -4.56 2.07 -11.57
C GLN A 214 -5.33 0.75 -11.78
N ALA A 215 -4.61 -0.35 -11.97
CA ALA A 215 -5.19 -1.68 -12.09
C ALA A 215 -5.91 -2.13 -10.80
N VAL A 216 -5.35 -1.78 -9.65
CA VAL A 216 -5.92 -2.09 -8.33
C VAL A 216 -7.14 -1.23 -8.01
N PHE A 217 -7.11 0.05 -8.36
CA PHE A 217 -8.24 0.97 -8.18
C PHE A 217 -9.45 0.57 -9.01
N ASP A 218 -9.24 0.22 -10.28
CA ASP A 218 -10.34 -0.23 -11.17
C ASP A 218 -11.03 -1.50 -10.64
N LYS A 219 -10.28 -2.40 -10.00
CA LYS A 219 -10.82 -3.57 -9.29
C LYS A 219 -11.54 -3.25 -7.97
N LYS A 220 -11.56 -1.99 -7.55
CA LYS A 220 -12.04 -1.56 -6.22
C LYS A 220 -11.31 -2.25 -5.06
N SER A 221 -10.07 -2.68 -5.29
CA SER A 221 -9.22 -3.34 -4.29
C SER A 221 -8.29 -2.38 -3.55
N ALA A 222 -8.49 -1.06 -3.75
CA ALA A 222 -7.76 0.03 -3.11
C ALA A 222 -8.75 1.07 -2.56
N GLY A 223 -9.44 0.72 -1.48
CA GLY A 223 -10.39 1.60 -0.81
C GLY A 223 -9.76 2.42 0.32
N TYR A 224 -10.30 3.62 0.57
CA TYR A 224 -9.96 4.40 1.75
C TYR A 224 -10.80 3.90 2.94
N PRO A 225 -10.19 3.42 4.04
CA PRO A 225 -10.96 2.96 5.20
C PRO A 225 -11.62 4.15 5.90
N ILE A 226 -12.93 4.08 6.08
CA ILE A 226 -13.66 5.14 6.80
C ILE A 226 -13.16 5.21 8.24
N GLY A 227 -12.79 6.41 8.67
CA GLY A 227 -12.09 6.68 9.93
C GLY A 227 -10.60 6.92 9.79
N GLY A 228 -10.04 6.65 8.61
CA GLY A 228 -8.67 7.02 8.25
C GLY A 228 -7.56 6.18 8.90
N SER A 229 -6.36 6.70 8.79
CA SER A 229 -5.11 6.02 9.20
C SER A 229 -5.06 5.65 10.67
N LEU A 230 -5.40 6.58 11.56
CA LEU A 230 -5.34 6.32 13.00
C LEU A 230 -6.36 5.25 13.42
N ALA A 231 -7.59 5.33 12.90
CA ALA A 231 -8.62 4.33 13.21
C ALA A 231 -8.24 2.93 12.68
N TRP A 232 -7.55 2.86 11.55
CA TRP A 232 -6.98 1.60 11.04
C TRP A 232 -5.93 1.03 11.98
N ALA A 233 -4.96 1.85 12.40
CA ALA A 233 -3.92 1.46 13.33
C ALA A 233 -4.50 1.04 14.70
N GLN A 234 -5.50 1.77 15.20
CA GLN A 234 -6.18 1.45 16.45
C GLN A 234 -6.85 0.07 16.41
N LYS A 235 -7.53 -0.29 15.30
CA LYS A 235 -8.13 -1.62 15.14
C LYS A 235 -7.09 -2.75 15.23
N ILE A 236 -5.89 -2.54 14.71
CA ILE A 236 -4.80 -3.52 14.81
C ILE A 236 -4.29 -3.58 16.26
N ALA A 237 -4.13 -2.43 16.93
CA ALA A 237 -3.73 -2.37 18.33
C ALA A 237 -4.76 -3.07 19.26
N ASP A 238 -6.05 -2.85 19.01
CA ASP A 238 -7.14 -3.52 19.74
C ASP A 238 -7.11 -5.05 19.52
N LYS A 239 -6.84 -5.48 18.28
CA LYS A 239 -6.65 -6.90 18.00
C LYS A 239 -5.46 -7.46 18.75
N TYR A 240 -4.32 -6.78 18.73
CA TYR A 240 -3.12 -7.21 19.44
C TYR A 240 -3.37 -7.37 20.93
N THR A 241 -4.01 -6.39 21.58
CA THR A 241 -4.34 -6.45 23.01
C THR A 241 -5.37 -7.53 23.33
N SER A 242 -6.35 -7.76 22.43
CA SER A 242 -7.33 -8.85 22.58
C SER A 242 -6.69 -10.25 22.53
N LEU A 243 -5.53 -10.39 21.88
CA LEU A 243 -4.73 -11.62 21.85
C LEU A 243 -3.86 -11.80 23.08
N GLY A 244 -3.86 -10.85 24.02
CA GLY A 244 -3.08 -10.88 25.27
C GLY A 244 -1.78 -10.08 25.21
N GLY A 245 -1.50 -9.39 24.12
CA GLY A 245 -0.36 -8.48 23.98
C GLY A 245 -0.51 -7.23 24.85
N LYS A 246 0.62 -6.62 25.22
CA LYS A 246 0.64 -5.35 25.98
C LYS A 246 1.35 -4.28 25.19
N ILE A 247 0.77 -3.07 25.15
CA ILE A 247 1.41 -1.89 24.56
C ILE A 247 1.75 -0.91 25.69
N HIS A 248 3.01 -0.55 25.78
CA HIS A 248 3.53 0.47 26.69
C HIS A 248 3.71 1.76 25.90
N TYR A 249 2.68 2.61 25.92
CA TYR A 249 2.73 3.94 25.31
C TYR A 249 3.61 4.90 26.12
N SER A 250 4.01 6.01 25.51
CA SER A 250 4.90 7.03 26.09
C SER A 250 6.18 6.44 26.71
N THR A 251 6.63 5.30 26.17
CA THR A 251 7.73 4.50 26.68
C THR A 251 8.82 4.33 25.62
N PRO A 252 9.61 5.39 25.33
CA PRO A 252 10.70 5.32 24.37
C PRO A 252 11.79 4.36 24.84
N VAL A 253 12.22 3.48 23.93
CA VAL A 253 13.37 2.59 24.16
C VAL A 253 14.65 3.38 23.98
N LYS A 254 15.53 3.32 24.99
CA LYS A 254 16.85 3.97 24.99
C LYS A 254 17.93 3.08 24.40
N LYS A 255 17.86 1.77 24.70
CA LYS A 255 18.93 0.83 24.35
C LYS A 255 18.41 -0.61 24.35
N ILE A 256 18.93 -1.42 23.43
CA ILE A 256 18.84 -2.87 23.49
C ILE A 256 20.05 -3.37 24.28
N ILE A 257 19.79 -4.08 25.37
CA ILE A 257 20.84 -4.71 26.18
C ILE A 257 21.14 -6.08 25.56
N THR A 258 22.39 -6.34 25.25
CA THR A 258 22.85 -7.59 24.64
C THR A 258 23.80 -8.32 25.58
N GLU A 259 23.72 -9.66 25.55
CA GLU A 259 24.62 -10.55 26.26
C GLU A 259 24.88 -11.79 25.37
N ASN A 260 26.12 -12.25 25.33
CA ASN A 260 26.53 -13.42 24.53
C ASN A 260 26.04 -13.36 23.05
N ASN A 261 26.15 -12.21 22.40
CA ASN A 261 25.67 -11.91 21.05
C ASN A 261 24.15 -12.03 20.82
N GLY A 262 23.34 -12.07 21.88
CA GLY A 262 21.89 -12.08 21.82
C GLY A 262 21.25 -10.88 22.51
N ALA A 263 20.06 -10.48 22.09
CA ALA A 263 19.28 -9.47 22.81
C ALA A 263 18.73 -10.08 24.11
N LYS A 264 18.89 -9.37 25.23
CA LYS A 264 18.55 -9.83 26.57
C LYS A 264 17.44 -9.00 27.22
N ALA A 265 17.44 -7.70 26.94
CA ALA A 265 16.47 -6.78 27.52
C ALA A 265 16.36 -5.47 26.72
N LEU A 266 15.32 -4.70 27.01
CA LEU A 266 15.20 -3.30 26.62
C LEU A 266 15.40 -2.39 27.85
N LEU A 267 16.25 -1.38 27.70
CA LEU A 267 16.29 -0.24 28.60
C LEU A 267 15.35 0.83 28.07
N VAL A 268 14.32 1.17 28.81
CA VAL A 268 13.33 2.18 28.44
C VAL A 268 13.47 3.46 29.28
N ARG A 269 12.53 4.39 29.09
CA ARG A 269 12.44 5.63 29.86
C ARG A 269 12.49 5.34 31.37
N ASN A 270 13.09 6.24 32.13
CA ASN A 270 13.28 6.14 33.59
C ASN A 270 14.15 4.96 34.03
N ASP A 271 15.02 4.48 33.14
CA ASP A 271 16.00 3.42 33.35
C ASP A 271 15.41 2.08 33.82
N VAL A 272 14.15 1.85 33.45
CA VAL A 272 13.48 0.55 33.65
C VAL A 272 13.98 -0.46 32.62
N ILE A 273 14.27 -1.67 33.09
CA ILE A 273 14.74 -2.79 32.25
C ILE A 273 13.60 -3.79 32.09
N HIS A 274 13.32 -4.16 30.83
CA HIS A 274 12.38 -5.21 30.46
C HIS A 274 13.10 -6.38 29.82
N GLU A 275 13.27 -7.46 30.57
CA GLU A 275 13.90 -8.70 30.08
C GLU A 275 13.08 -9.37 28.99
N CYS A 276 13.76 -10.05 28.05
CA CYS A 276 13.17 -10.83 26.97
C CYS A 276 14.15 -11.85 26.41
N ASP A 277 13.61 -12.83 25.66
CA ASP A 277 14.40 -13.82 24.93
C ASP A 277 14.82 -13.31 23.55
N ALA A 278 14.07 -12.36 22.99
CA ALA A 278 14.40 -11.73 21.71
C ALA A 278 13.80 -10.32 21.61
N VAL A 279 14.36 -9.53 20.69
CA VAL A 279 13.86 -8.18 20.35
C VAL A 279 13.54 -8.13 18.87
N LEU A 280 12.35 -7.59 18.53
CA LEU A 280 11.97 -7.19 17.20
C LEU A 280 11.93 -5.67 17.13
N SER A 281 12.77 -5.06 16.31
CA SER A 281 12.70 -3.61 16.07
C SER A 281 11.88 -3.31 14.84
N ALA A 282 10.80 -2.56 15.02
CA ALA A 282 9.96 -1.98 13.98
C ALA A 282 10.03 -0.44 14.00
N ALA A 283 11.04 0.11 14.64
CA ALA A 283 11.34 1.54 14.65
C ALA A 283 12.36 1.88 13.55
N ASP A 284 12.35 3.15 13.12
CA ASP A 284 13.42 3.70 12.31
C ASP A 284 14.74 3.72 13.10
N TRP A 285 15.82 3.65 12.38
CA TRP A 285 17.18 3.66 12.94
C TRP A 285 17.69 5.07 13.20
#